data_010a816c1d0c5b281d98fdbb9497a2ae
#
_entry.id   010a816c1d0c5b281d98fdbb9497a2ae
#
_cell.length_a   1.000
_cell.length_b   1.000
_cell.length_c   1.000
_cell.angle_alpha   90.00
_cell.angle_beta   90.00
_cell.angle_gamma   90.00
#
_symmetry.space_group_name_H-M   'P 1'
#
loop_
_entity.id
_entity.type
_entity.pdbx_description
1 polymer ?
#
loop_
_entity_poly.entity_id
_entity_poly.type
_entity_poly.pdbx_seq_one_letter_code
_entity_poly.pdbx_strand_id
1 'polypeptide(L)'
;MNLIALLLXAVASFVAVQAEXKVYTRINHDEVQPFPQXKPTTDSEKAAXKYKPQLHVSYGCQPYPAVQADGAVSSGLKGTGPANGECTGSTLGSQVYSRSDWFKDKWAIMYTWYLPKGRYNKYQHRHFWEVAVVWIDDPALKNSTMLGVSLNYNWRLETQTPVEAKYLDGSSVKLDSYFGFSFPKPKLRFTELEGQTQDLITWEQLTDEARDALTNANFDSLVIKTMGKQMPLKDDVFYARLKVAWPF
;
A
#
# COMPACT_ATOMS: atom_id res chain seq x y z
N MET A 1 46.32 19.38 60.37
CA MET A 1 45.23 20.06 59.63
C MET A 1 44.74 19.09 58.52
N ASN A 2 43.63 18.41 58.76
CA ASN A 2 43.08 17.47 57.79
C ASN A 2 41.93 18.14 56.98
N LEU A 3 42.16 18.32 55.70
CA LEU A 3 41.06 18.75 54.78
C LEU A 3 40.29 17.49 54.36
N ILE A 4 39.05 17.43 54.81
CA ILE A 4 38.10 16.44 54.31
C ILE A 4 37.39 17.05 53.11
N ALA A 5 37.68 16.51 51.92
CA ALA A 5 36.97 16.92 50.71
C ALA A 5 35.66 16.15 50.65
N LEU A 6 34.53 16.83 50.75
CA LEU A 6 33.23 16.27 50.52
C LEU A 6 32.96 16.19 48.98
N LEU A 7 32.92 14.99 48.46
CA LEU A 7 32.46 14.73 47.10
C LEU A 7 30.94 14.60 47.12
N LEU A 8 30.24 15.55 46.57
CA LEU A 8 28.79 15.50 46.36
C LEU A 8 28.54 14.90 44.97
N UNK A 9 28.07 13.75 44.79
CA UNK A 9 27.73 13.27 43.77
C UNK A 9 26.48 13.53 43.42
N ALA A 10 26.29 14.14 42.60
CA ALA A 10 24.98 14.39 41.98
C ALA A 10 24.53 13.15 41.23
N VAL A 11 23.57 12.45 41.75
CA VAL A 11 22.90 11.33 41.06
C VAL A 11 21.87 11.93 40.11
N ALA A 12 22.22 12.00 38.82
CA ALA A 12 21.25 12.37 37.78
C ALA A 12 20.32 11.16 37.55
N SER A 13 19.09 11.26 38.05
CA SER A 13 18.05 10.27 37.77
C SER A 13 17.54 10.47 36.35
N PHE A 14 17.97 9.62 35.41
CA PHE A 14 17.37 9.54 34.09
C PHE A 14 15.99 8.90 34.20
N VAL A 15 14.96 9.70 34.17
CA VAL A 15 13.60 9.19 34.00
C VAL A 15 13.47 8.87 32.52
N ALA A 16 13.59 7.58 32.19
CA ALA A 16 13.25 7.14 30.84
C ALA A 16 11.73 7.24 30.68
N VAL A 17 11.28 8.27 29.97
CA VAL A 17 9.88 8.35 29.57
C VAL A 17 9.71 7.29 28.51
N GLN A 18 9.14 6.16 28.88
CA GLN A 18 8.68 5.17 27.92
C GLN A 18 7.44 5.73 27.24
N ALA A 19 7.58 6.13 25.98
CA ALA A 19 6.42 6.49 25.19
C ALA A 19 5.57 5.23 25.02
N GLU A 20 4.36 5.26 25.53
CA GLU A 20 3.40 4.18 25.31
C GLU A 20 3.06 4.08 23.82
N UNK A 21 3.13 3.01 23.21
CA UNK A 21 2.85 2.86 22.00
C UNK A 21 1.51 3.13 21.77
N LYS A 22 1.27 3.75 20.90
CA LYS A 22 -0.10 4.12 20.53
C LYS A 22 -0.85 2.87 20.07
N VAL A 23 -1.95 2.60 20.72
CA VAL A 23 -2.81 1.47 20.34
C VAL A 23 -3.87 1.98 19.36
N TYR A 24 -3.94 1.36 18.18
CA TYR A 24 -4.91 1.71 17.14
C TYR A 24 -6.14 0.82 17.29
N THR A 25 -7.32 1.44 17.20
CA THR A 25 -8.60 0.71 17.22
C THR A 25 -8.66 -0.24 16.03
N ARG A 26 -8.99 -1.50 16.30
CA ARG A 26 -9.16 -2.51 15.26
C ARG A 26 -10.62 -2.89 15.15
N ILE A 27 -11.12 -2.87 13.92
CA ILE A 27 -12.50 -3.24 13.62
C ILE A 27 -12.49 -4.36 12.57
N ASN A 28 -13.61 -5.03 12.40
CA ASN A 28 -13.72 -6.12 11.43
C ASN A 28 -13.41 -5.58 10.02
N HIS A 29 -12.77 -6.41 9.21
CA HIS A 29 -12.34 -6.02 7.86
C HIS A 29 -13.48 -5.51 6.98
N ASP A 30 -14.69 -6.01 7.21
CA ASP A 30 -15.89 -5.65 6.44
C ASP A 30 -16.70 -4.51 7.06
N GLU A 31 -16.22 -3.94 8.16
CA GLU A 31 -16.82 -2.78 8.84
C GLU A 31 -16.03 -1.49 8.61
N VAL A 32 -14.88 -1.57 7.97
CA VAL A 32 -14.04 -0.39 7.69
C VAL A 32 -14.71 0.46 6.61
N GLN A 33 -14.95 1.74 6.91
CA GLN A 33 -15.57 2.67 5.97
C GLN A 33 -14.53 3.16 4.95
N PRO A 34 -14.75 2.98 3.66
CA PRO A 34 -13.83 3.56 2.67
C PRO A 34 -13.95 5.08 2.62
N PHE A 35 -12.89 5.74 2.20
CA PHE A 35 -12.94 7.15 1.82
C PHE A 35 -13.64 7.25 0.46
N PRO A 36 -14.61 8.17 0.30
CA PRO A 36 -15.14 8.45 -1.03
C PRO A 36 -14.03 9.08 -1.89
N GLN A 37 -14.06 8.75 -3.16
CA GLN A 37 -13.08 9.35 -4.07
C GLN A 37 -13.29 10.86 -4.17
N UNK A 38 -12.39 11.55 -3.66
CA UNK A 38 -12.45 12.90 -3.64
C UNK A 38 -12.26 13.47 -4.98
N LYS A 39 -12.74 14.63 -5.24
CA LYS A 39 -12.49 15.35 -6.50
C LYS A 39 -11.02 15.82 -6.51
N PRO A 40 -10.24 15.47 -7.55
CA PRO A 40 -8.83 15.88 -7.58
C PRO A 40 -8.68 17.39 -7.80
N THR A 41 -7.81 18.01 -7.04
CA THR A 41 -7.55 19.46 -7.11
C THR A 41 -6.13 19.76 -7.57
N THR A 42 -5.15 19.03 -7.11
CA THR A 42 -3.74 19.21 -7.49
C THR A 42 -3.40 18.42 -8.76
N ASP A 43 -2.31 18.77 -9.41
CA ASP A 43 -1.87 18.03 -10.62
C ASP A 43 -1.49 16.58 -10.27
N SER A 44 -0.92 16.35 -9.09
CA SER A 44 -0.66 15.02 -8.58
C SER A 44 -1.95 14.20 -8.47
N GLU A 45 -2.98 14.77 -7.84
CA GLU A 45 -4.27 14.09 -7.69
C GLU A 45 -4.96 13.82 -9.03
N LYS A 46 -4.88 14.78 -9.94
CA LYS A 46 -5.43 14.62 -11.30
C LYS A 46 -4.73 13.50 -12.05
N ALA A 47 -3.40 13.44 -11.94
CA ALA A 47 -2.62 12.35 -12.55
C ALA A 47 -2.99 11.02 -11.90
N ALA A 48 -3.11 10.97 -10.60
CA ALA A 48 -3.53 9.74 -9.91
C ALA A 48 -4.95 9.27 -10.29
N UNK A 49 -5.85 10.08 -10.52
CA UNK A 49 -7.02 9.84 -10.96
C UNK A 49 -7.03 9.40 -12.22
N LYS A 50 -6.24 10.02 -13.33
CA LYS A 50 -6.14 9.73 -14.77
C LYS A 50 -5.56 8.33 -15.05
N TYR A 51 -4.52 7.96 -14.31
CA TYR A 51 -3.77 6.74 -14.54
C TYR A 51 -4.16 5.61 -13.57
N LYS A 52 -5.26 5.75 -12.84
CA LYS A 52 -5.72 4.74 -11.89
C LYS A 52 -5.93 3.39 -12.59
N PRO A 53 -5.26 2.31 -12.13
CA PRO A 53 -5.40 1.01 -12.79
C PRO A 53 -6.78 0.39 -12.57
N GLN A 54 -7.16 -0.50 -13.48
CA GLN A 54 -8.22 -1.49 -13.25
C GLN A 54 -7.62 -2.72 -12.60
N LEU A 55 -8.34 -3.31 -11.67
CA LEU A 55 -7.90 -4.55 -11.01
C LEU A 55 -8.93 -5.66 -11.22
N HIS A 56 -8.54 -6.71 -11.93
CA HIS A 56 -9.22 -7.98 -11.99
C HIS A 56 -8.69 -8.87 -10.86
N VAL A 57 -9.51 -9.70 -10.27
CA VAL A 57 -9.06 -10.62 -9.21
C VAL A 57 -9.41 -12.05 -9.63
N SER A 58 -8.41 -12.75 -10.15
CA SER A 58 -8.54 -14.17 -10.51
C SER A 58 -8.40 -15.08 -9.31
N TYR A 59 -7.79 -14.61 -8.20
CA TYR A 59 -7.49 -15.46 -7.05
C TYR A 59 -7.39 -14.61 -5.77
N GLY A 60 -8.05 -15.09 -4.74
CA GLY A 60 -7.94 -14.51 -3.40
C GLY A 60 -9.00 -13.46 -3.09
N CYS A 61 -8.66 -12.55 -2.20
CA CYS A 61 -9.58 -11.52 -1.72
C CYS A 61 -9.75 -10.39 -2.74
N GLN A 62 -10.95 -9.82 -2.76
CA GLN A 62 -11.16 -8.50 -3.35
C GLN A 62 -10.49 -7.42 -2.48
N PRO A 63 -10.21 -6.23 -3.03
CA PRO A 63 -9.70 -5.12 -2.23
C PRO A 63 -10.71 -4.60 -1.22
N TYR A 64 -10.22 -4.29 -0.03
CA TYR A 64 -11.00 -3.72 1.09
C TYR A 64 -10.33 -2.43 1.57
N PRO A 65 -11.07 -1.56 2.29
CA PRO A 65 -10.42 -0.48 3.00
C PRO A 65 -9.56 -1.04 4.15
N ALA A 66 -8.38 -0.44 4.35
CA ALA A 66 -7.48 -0.82 5.44
C ALA A 66 -7.67 0.06 6.68
N VAL A 67 -8.17 1.28 6.46
CA VAL A 67 -8.31 2.31 7.50
C VAL A 67 -9.51 3.20 7.16
N GLN A 68 -10.16 3.71 8.18
CA GLN A 68 -11.20 4.72 8.00
C GLN A 68 -10.76 6.09 8.56
N ALA A 69 -11.57 7.10 8.37
CA ALA A 69 -11.16 8.50 8.58
C ALA A 69 -10.71 8.81 10.02
N ASP A 70 -11.26 8.12 11.01
CA ASP A 70 -10.89 8.32 12.43
C ASP A 70 -9.63 7.55 12.85
N GLY A 71 -8.99 6.84 11.91
CA GLY A 71 -7.79 6.06 12.17
C GLY A 71 -8.04 4.63 12.63
N ALA A 72 -9.28 4.18 12.72
CA ALA A 72 -9.55 2.77 13.01
C ALA A 72 -9.11 1.91 11.83
N VAL A 73 -8.45 0.79 12.10
CA VAL A 73 -7.83 -0.06 11.08
C VAL A 73 -8.49 -1.43 11.03
N SER A 74 -8.41 -2.03 9.85
CA SER A 74 -8.90 -3.39 9.62
C SER A 74 -8.16 -4.39 10.52
N SER A 75 -8.92 -5.28 11.17
CA SER A 75 -8.36 -6.44 11.85
C SER A 75 -7.85 -7.51 10.89
N GLY A 76 -8.18 -7.39 9.61
CA GLY A 76 -7.85 -8.42 8.62
C GLY A 76 -8.56 -9.73 8.90
N LEU A 77 -8.17 -10.76 8.18
CA LEU A 77 -8.70 -12.11 8.34
C LEU A 77 -7.57 -13.09 8.66
N LYS A 78 -7.89 -14.11 9.44
CA LYS A 78 -6.96 -15.22 9.68
C LYS A 78 -6.58 -15.87 8.34
N GLY A 79 -5.35 -16.32 8.22
CA GLY A 79 -4.86 -17.01 7.03
C GLY A 79 -5.32 -18.47 6.98
N THR A 80 -6.63 -18.68 7.05
CA THR A 80 -7.25 -20.03 7.06
C THR A 80 -8.40 -20.08 6.06
N GLY A 81 -8.82 -21.29 5.72
CA GLY A 81 -9.97 -21.53 4.83
C GLY A 81 -9.66 -21.20 3.38
N PRO A 82 -10.69 -21.08 2.53
CA PRO A 82 -10.52 -20.74 1.13
C PRO A 82 -9.83 -19.39 0.93
N ALA A 83 -9.07 -19.24 -0.16
CA ALA A 83 -8.29 -18.03 -0.42
C ALA A 83 -9.17 -16.76 -0.43
N ASN A 84 -10.40 -16.86 -0.93
CA ASN A 84 -11.37 -15.76 -0.96
C ASN A 84 -12.43 -15.85 0.13
N GLY A 85 -12.29 -16.79 1.06
CA GLY A 85 -13.28 -16.97 2.12
C GLY A 85 -13.41 -15.69 2.96
N GLU A 86 -14.64 -15.22 3.12
CA GLU A 86 -15.03 -14.03 3.88
C GLU A 86 -14.44 -12.72 3.32
N CYS A 87 -13.93 -12.73 2.06
CA CYS A 87 -13.36 -11.52 1.45
C CYS A 87 -13.68 -11.40 -0.04
N THR A 88 -14.94 -11.65 -0.39
CA THR A 88 -15.42 -11.57 -1.79
C THR A 88 -15.85 -10.14 -2.17
N GLY A 89 -15.68 -9.18 -1.28
CA GLY A 89 -15.98 -7.77 -1.48
C GLY A 89 -16.68 -7.18 -0.27
N SER A 90 -16.41 -5.92 0.02
CA SER A 90 -17.06 -5.19 1.11
C SER A 90 -18.37 -4.58 0.62
N THR A 91 -19.44 -4.72 1.39
CA THR A 91 -20.73 -4.05 1.10
C THR A 91 -20.62 -2.52 1.29
N LEU A 92 -19.60 -2.06 2.00
CA LEU A 92 -19.37 -0.63 2.23
C LEU A 92 -18.59 0.02 1.09
N GLY A 93 -17.95 -0.78 0.24
CA GLY A 93 -17.16 -0.32 -0.89
C GLY A 93 -15.69 -0.77 -0.79
N SER A 94 -14.98 -0.57 -1.89
CA SER A 94 -13.56 -0.94 -2.00
C SER A 94 -12.69 0.31 -2.03
N GLN A 95 -11.37 0.13 -1.85
CA GLN A 95 -10.43 1.25 -1.77
C GLN A 95 -9.16 0.91 -2.52
N VAL A 96 -8.62 1.92 -3.21
CA VAL A 96 -7.22 1.92 -3.65
C VAL A 96 -6.55 3.17 -3.08
N TYR A 97 -5.34 3.01 -2.61
CA TYR A 97 -4.53 4.10 -2.06
C TYR A 97 -3.44 4.46 -3.05
N SER A 98 -3.06 5.74 -3.10
CA SER A 98 -1.89 6.10 -3.90
C SER A 98 -1.03 7.14 -3.19
N ARG A 99 0.23 7.15 -3.60
CA ARG A 99 1.18 8.20 -3.24
C ARG A 99 2.06 8.46 -4.45
N SER A 100 2.39 9.72 -4.67
CA SER A 100 3.16 10.12 -5.85
C SER A 100 4.30 11.03 -5.45
N ASP A 101 5.41 10.91 -6.17
CA ASP A 101 6.52 11.85 -6.02
C ASP A 101 7.45 11.72 -7.24
N TRP A 102 8.31 12.72 -7.40
CA TRP A 102 9.43 12.62 -8.32
C TRP A 102 10.42 11.57 -7.84
N PHE A 103 10.82 10.71 -8.75
CA PHE A 103 11.91 9.76 -8.50
C PHE A 103 12.86 9.82 -9.70
N LYS A 104 14.05 10.31 -9.44
CA LYS A 104 14.98 10.73 -10.51
C LYS A 104 14.25 11.73 -11.42
N ASP A 105 14.18 11.45 -12.71
CA ASP A 105 13.59 12.36 -13.71
C ASP A 105 12.18 11.96 -14.16
N LYS A 106 11.50 11.08 -13.42
CA LYS A 106 10.15 10.63 -13.75
C LYS A 106 9.22 10.83 -12.56
N TRP A 107 7.93 11.07 -12.84
CA TRP A 107 6.90 11.11 -11.80
C TRP A 107 6.39 9.70 -11.58
N ALA A 108 6.48 9.23 -10.35
CA ALA A 108 6.02 7.91 -9.93
C ALA A 108 4.68 8.03 -9.22
N ILE A 109 3.71 7.23 -9.62
CA ILE A 109 2.42 7.10 -8.93
C ILE A 109 2.35 5.65 -8.45
N MET A 110 2.52 5.43 -7.15
CA MET A 110 2.41 4.11 -6.56
C MET A 110 0.97 3.90 -6.10
N TYR A 111 0.33 2.85 -6.61
CA TYR A 111 -0.99 2.40 -6.19
C TYR A 111 -0.85 1.16 -5.33
N THR A 112 -1.68 1.07 -4.29
CA THR A 112 -1.68 -0.13 -3.47
C THR A 112 -3.10 -0.50 -3.06
N TRP A 113 -3.36 -1.81 -3.04
CA TRP A 113 -4.63 -2.40 -2.63
C TRP A 113 -4.40 -3.23 -1.38
N TYR A 114 -5.28 -3.06 -0.41
CA TYR A 114 -5.28 -3.85 0.82
C TYR A 114 -6.21 -5.05 0.66
N LEU A 115 -5.71 -6.22 1.00
CA LEU A 115 -6.47 -7.46 1.05
C LEU A 115 -6.46 -7.96 2.49
N PRO A 116 -7.65 -8.33 3.06
CA PRO A 116 -7.72 -8.73 4.49
C PRO A 116 -6.84 -9.93 4.83
N LYS A 117 -6.60 -10.81 3.84
CA LYS A 117 -5.62 -11.89 3.95
C LYS A 117 -4.98 -12.15 2.60
N GLY A 118 -3.80 -12.73 2.62
CA GLY A 118 -3.08 -13.11 1.42
C GLY A 118 -2.36 -14.42 1.62
N ARG A 119 -1.62 -14.85 0.61
CA ARG A 119 -0.93 -16.12 0.66
C ARG A 119 0.54 -15.93 0.31
N TYR A 120 1.41 -16.58 1.06
CA TYR A 120 2.82 -16.66 0.74
C TYR A 120 3.22 -18.15 0.71
N ASN A 121 3.57 -18.63 -0.45
CA ASN A 121 3.79 -20.05 -0.69
C ASN A 121 2.53 -20.85 -0.29
N LYS A 122 2.67 -21.86 0.54
CA LYS A 122 1.55 -22.67 1.04
C LYS A 122 0.84 -22.04 2.23
N TYR A 123 1.38 -20.94 2.76
CA TYR A 123 0.83 -20.32 3.97
C TYR A 123 -0.01 -19.10 3.61
N GLN A 124 -1.22 -19.06 4.11
CA GLN A 124 -2.02 -17.84 4.13
C GLN A 124 -1.65 -17.03 5.37
N HIS A 125 -1.82 -15.73 5.31
CA HIS A 125 -1.55 -14.84 6.43
C HIS A 125 -2.49 -13.64 6.42
N ARG A 126 -2.67 -13.08 7.60
CA ARG A 126 -3.44 -11.87 7.82
C ARG A 126 -2.74 -10.69 7.13
N HIS A 127 -3.53 -9.80 6.56
CA HIS A 127 -3.09 -8.58 5.88
C HIS A 127 -2.18 -8.85 4.67
N PHE A 128 -2.46 -8.19 3.58
CA PHE A 128 -1.64 -8.26 2.38
C PHE A 128 -1.79 -6.96 1.58
N TRP A 129 -0.70 -6.51 0.97
CA TRP A 129 -0.68 -5.32 0.13
C TRP A 129 -0.17 -5.68 -1.26
N GLU A 130 -0.94 -5.34 -2.29
CA GLU A 130 -0.50 -5.41 -3.68
C GLU A 130 -0.09 -4.03 -4.14
N VAL A 131 0.92 -3.95 -5.01
CA VAL A 131 1.55 -2.68 -5.40
C VAL A 131 1.80 -2.65 -6.90
N ALA A 132 1.43 -1.52 -7.52
CA ALA A 132 1.83 -1.19 -8.89
C ALA A 132 2.35 0.25 -8.91
N VAL A 133 3.36 0.52 -9.72
CA VAL A 133 3.89 1.88 -9.91
C VAL A 133 3.71 2.26 -11.37
N VAL A 134 2.97 3.34 -11.60
CA VAL A 134 2.82 3.94 -12.92
C VAL A 134 3.83 5.09 -13.02
N TRP A 135 4.62 5.08 -14.08
CA TRP A 135 5.65 6.09 -14.35
C TRP A 135 5.16 7.01 -15.47
N ILE A 136 5.16 8.30 -15.21
CA ILE A 136 4.77 9.30 -16.22
C ILE A 136 5.87 10.38 -16.36
N ASP A 137 5.74 11.19 -17.39
CA ASP A 137 6.66 12.29 -17.64
C ASP A 137 6.52 13.39 -16.57
N ASP A 138 5.40 14.10 -16.54
CA ASP A 138 5.19 15.23 -15.63
C ASP A 138 3.70 15.38 -15.37
N PRO A 139 3.26 15.36 -14.11
CA PRO A 139 1.82 15.49 -13.79
C PRO A 139 1.25 16.86 -14.12
N ALA A 140 2.09 17.90 -14.25
CA ALA A 140 1.63 19.25 -14.58
C ALA A 140 1.33 19.42 -16.07
N LEU A 141 1.77 18.49 -16.91
CA LEU A 141 1.50 18.56 -18.35
C LEU A 141 0.02 18.25 -18.64
N LYS A 142 -0.61 19.10 -19.45
CA LYS A 142 -1.99 18.86 -19.90
C LYS A 142 -2.14 17.48 -20.56
N ASN A 143 -1.14 17.07 -21.33
CA ASN A 143 -1.11 15.80 -22.03
C ASN A 143 0.04 14.92 -21.48
N SER A 144 0.07 14.75 -20.17
CA SER A 144 1.05 13.85 -19.56
C SER A 144 0.97 12.44 -20.17
N THR A 145 2.09 11.77 -20.25
CA THR A 145 2.26 10.47 -20.94
C THR A 145 2.70 9.39 -19.95
N MET A 146 2.03 8.25 -20.01
CA MET A 146 2.49 7.05 -19.29
C MET A 146 3.73 6.50 -19.99
N LEU A 147 4.84 6.43 -19.27
CA LEU A 147 6.13 5.94 -19.76
C LEU A 147 6.32 4.45 -19.51
N GLY A 148 5.67 3.94 -18.47
CA GLY A 148 5.76 2.53 -18.14
C GLY A 148 5.01 2.21 -16.85
N VAL A 149 4.93 0.92 -16.57
CA VAL A 149 4.35 0.40 -15.33
C VAL A 149 5.25 -0.69 -14.79
N SER A 150 5.46 -0.67 -13.47
CA SER A 150 6.24 -1.66 -12.76
C SER A 150 5.36 -2.36 -11.73
N LEU A 151 5.39 -3.68 -11.75
CA LEU A 151 4.71 -4.53 -10.79
C LEU A 151 5.78 -5.15 -9.92
N ASN A 152 5.87 -4.67 -8.68
CA ASN A 152 6.92 -5.10 -7.78
C ASN A 152 6.43 -6.25 -6.91
N TYR A 153 7.05 -7.39 -7.09
CA TYR A 153 6.78 -8.53 -6.24
C TYR A 153 8.10 -9.06 -5.67
N ASN A 154 8.32 -8.84 -4.37
CA ASN A 154 9.43 -9.39 -3.54
C ASN A 154 10.77 -9.43 -4.28
N TRP A 155 11.30 -9.68 -5.12
CA TRP A 155 12.61 -9.69 -5.75
C TRP A 155 12.53 -9.66 -7.28
N ARG A 156 11.31 -9.77 -7.80
CA ARG A 156 11.11 -9.76 -9.24
C ARG A 156 10.34 -8.52 -9.64
N LEU A 157 10.93 -7.80 -10.55
CA LEU A 157 10.32 -6.66 -11.20
C LEU A 157 9.73 -7.15 -12.53
N GLU A 158 8.42 -6.98 -12.69
CA GLU A 158 7.76 -7.18 -13.97
C GLU A 158 7.40 -5.80 -14.49
N THR A 159 7.87 -5.46 -15.68
CA THR A 159 7.69 -4.11 -16.22
C THR A 159 7.23 -4.13 -17.66
N GLN A 160 6.51 -3.06 -18.02
CA GLN A 160 6.18 -2.73 -19.40
C GLN A 160 6.61 -1.27 -19.65
N THR A 161 7.54 -1.03 -20.55
CA THR A 161 8.05 0.31 -20.89
C THR A 161 8.28 0.41 -22.39
N PRO A 162 7.32 0.93 -23.16
CA PRO A 162 5.96 1.37 -22.79
C PRO A 162 5.03 0.17 -22.55
N VAL A 163 3.87 0.45 -21.99
CA VAL A 163 2.84 -0.57 -21.79
C VAL A 163 2.19 -0.93 -23.13
N GLU A 164 2.10 -2.23 -23.41
CA GLU A 164 1.43 -2.71 -24.63
C GLU A 164 -0.06 -2.32 -24.61
N ALA A 165 -0.55 -1.89 -25.77
CA ALA A 165 -1.94 -1.39 -25.90
C ALA A 165 -3.00 -2.39 -25.42
N LYS A 166 -2.76 -3.69 -25.55
CA LYS A 166 -3.71 -4.72 -25.12
C LYS A 166 -3.95 -4.73 -23.60
N TYR A 167 -2.99 -4.18 -22.83
CA TYR A 167 -3.10 -4.07 -21.38
C TYR A 167 -3.64 -2.72 -20.91
N LEU A 168 -4.08 -1.88 -21.84
CA LEU A 168 -4.60 -0.55 -21.53
C LEU A 168 -6.09 -0.46 -21.85
N ASP A 169 -6.78 0.34 -21.04
CA ASP A 169 -8.12 0.87 -21.34
C ASP A 169 -8.00 2.39 -21.15
N GLY A 170 -7.85 3.09 -22.28
CA GLY A 170 -7.51 4.51 -22.24
C GLY A 170 -6.18 4.73 -21.55
N SER A 171 -6.18 5.45 -20.44
CA SER A 171 -4.98 5.71 -19.64
C SER A 171 -4.84 4.75 -18.45
N SER A 172 -5.79 3.83 -18.28
CA SER A 172 -5.79 2.86 -17.16
C SER A 172 -5.11 1.56 -17.59
N VAL A 173 -4.09 1.14 -16.86
CA VAL A 173 -3.51 -0.19 -17.07
C VAL A 173 -4.41 -1.26 -16.44
N LYS A 174 -4.56 -2.38 -17.12
CA LYS A 174 -5.35 -3.53 -16.65
C LYS A 174 -4.44 -4.52 -15.95
N LEU A 175 -4.73 -4.79 -14.68
CA LEU A 175 -3.95 -5.67 -13.83
C LEU A 175 -4.83 -6.79 -13.29
N ASP A 176 -4.21 -7.93 -12.99
CA ASP A 176 -4.90 -9.10 -12.42
C ASP A 176 -4.14 -9.58 -11.19
N SER A 177 -4.86 -9.70 -10.08
CA SER A 177 -4.37 -10.36 -8.88
C SER A 177 -4.56 -11.87 -9.06
N TYR A 178 -3.47 -12.62 -9.13
CA TYR A 178 -3.52 -14.04 -9.45
C TYR A 178 -2.53 -14.85 -8.60
N PHE A 179 -2.64 -16.16 -8.71
CA PHE A 179 -1.77 -17.09 -8.01
C PHE A 179 -1.03 -17.97 -9.04
N GLY A 180 0.29 -17.84 -9.06
CA GLY A 180 1.11 -18.61 -9.99
C GLY A 180 1.55 -19.95 -9.40
N PHE A 181 1.33 -21.03 -10.15
CA PHE A 181 1.68 -22.39 -9.69
C PHE A 181 3.20 -22.62 -9.68
N SER A 182 3.91 -22.06 -10.66
CA SER A 182 5.37 -22.25 -10.76
C SER A 182 6.13 -21.59 -9.60
N PHE A 183 5.57 -20.50 -9.09
CA PHE A 183 6.04 -19.82 -7.90
C PHE A 183 4.78 -19.51 -7.10
N PRO A 184 4.45 -20.32 -6.11
CA PRO A 184 3.14 -20.24 -5.47
C PRO A 184 3.00 -19.01 -4.58
N LYS A 185 2.85 -17.86 -5.21
CA LYS A 185 2.72 -16.56 -4.57
C LYS A 185 1.66 -15.75 -5.31
N PRO A 186 0.73 -15.10 -4.59
CA PRO A 186 -0.15 -14.15 -5.23
C PRO A 186 0.69 -12.98 -5.72
N LYS A 187 0.35 -12.47 -6.87
CA LYS A 187 1.03 -11.29 -7.44
C LYS A 187 0.14 -10.62 -8.47
N LEU A 188 0.45 -9.38 -8.75
CA LEU A 188 -0.12 -8.68 -9.90
C LEU A 188 0.57 -9.14 -11.18
N ARG A 189 -0.19 -9.16 -12.26
CA ARG A 189 0.32 -9.31 -13.62
C ARG A 189 -0.46 -8.40 -14.56
N PHE A 190 0.12 -8.08 -15.69
CA PHE A 190 -0.59 -7.41 -16.78
C PHE A 190 -1.61 -8.37 -17.37
N THR A 191 -2.79 -7.87 -17.74
CA THR A 191 -3.86 -8.71 -18.27
C THR A 191 -4.68 -8.00 -19.34
N GLU A 192 -5.28 -8.78 -20.22
CA GLU A 192 -6.27 -8.27 -21.17
C GLU A 192 -7.68 -8.27 -20.59
N LEU A 193 -7.87 -8.95 -19.43
CA LEU A 193 -9.16 -9.02 -18.76
C LEU A 193 -9.53 -7.66 -18.18
N GLU A 194 -10.79 -7.29 -18.32
CA GLU A 194 -11.32 -6.09 -17.71
C GLU A 194 -11.41 -6.28 -16.19
N GLY A 195 -11.04 -5.24 -15.46
CA GLY A 195 -11.12 -5.22 -14.02
C GLY A 195 -12.02 -4.10 -13.54
N GLN A 196 -12.15 -4.00 -12.23
CA GLN A 196 -12.90 -2.92 -11.59
C GLN A 196 -11.93 -1.85 -11.09
N THR A 197 -12.42 -0.63 -11.01
CA THR A 197 -11.70 0.45 -10.34
C THR A 197 -12.30 0.64 -8.95
N GLN A 198 -11.44 0.94 -7.99
CA GLN A 198 -11.84 1.22 -6.61
C GLN A 198 -11.82 2.73 -6.39
N ASP A 199 -12.53 3.21 -5.37
CA ASP A 199 -12.43 4.60 -4.96
C ASP A 199 -10.99 4.91 -4.53
N LEU A 200 -10.42 5.96 -5.13
CA LEU A 200 -9.03 6.34 -4.89
C LEU A 200 -8.95 7.40 -3.79
N ILE A 201 -8.06 7.16 -2.83
CA ILE A 201 -7.62 8.18 -1.89
C ILE A 201 -6.10 8.32 -1.98
N THR A 202 -5.60 9.54 -2.21
CA THR A 202 -4.16 9.78 -2.22
C THR A 202 -3.64 9.96 -0.79
N TRP A 203 -2.35 9.73 -0.60
CA TRP A 203 -1.68 9.87 0.70
C TRP A 203 -1.95 11.24 1.32
N GLU A 204 -1.95 12.26 0.48
CA GLU A 204 -2.16 13.66 0.91
C GLU A 204 -3.61 13.96 1.27
N GLN A 205 -4.56 13.21 0.69
CA GLN A 205 -6.00 13.39 0.96
C GLN A 205 -6.46 12.65 2.22
N LEU A 206 -5.66 11.71 2.71
CA LEU A 206 -5.98 11.00 3.96
C LEU A 206 -6.09 11.99 5.13
N THR A 207 -6.96 11.69 6.08
CA THR A 207 -6.95 12.41 7.36
C THR A 207 -5.63 12.15 8.09
N ASP A 208 -5.25 13.03 8.98
CA ASP A 208 -4.04 12.84 9.78
C ASP A 208 -4.12 11.56 10.60
N GLU A 209 -5.30 11.25 11.16
CA GLU A 209 -5.54 10.03 11.93
C GLU A 209 -5.35 8.76 11.08
N ALA A 210 -5.89 8.77 9.86
CA ALA A 210 -5.76 7.62 8.96
C ALA A 210 -4.31 7.46 8.49
N ARG A 211 -3.64 8.55 8.17
CA ARG A 211 -2.23 8.52 7.74
C ARG A 211 -1.33 8.02 8.86
N ASP A 212 -1.56 8.51 10.08
CA ASP A 212 -0.83 8.05 11.26
C ASP A 212 -1.07 6.55 11.50
N ALA A 213 -2.33 6.10 11.39
CA ALA A 213 -2.66 4.69 11.58
C ALA A 213 -2.01 3.81 10.50
N LEU A 214 -2.05 4.23 9.24
CA LEU A 214 -1.39 3.47 8.15
C LEU A 214 0.13 3.42 8.32
N THR A 215 0.72 4.46 8.88
CA THR A 215 2.17 4.53 9.13
C THR A 215 2.60 3.62 10.28
N ASN A 216 1.83 3.58 11.35
CA ASN A 216 2.30 3.07 12.64
C ASN A 216 1.55 1.83 13.13
N ALA A 217 0.33 1.57 12.67
CA ALA A 217 -0.38 0.35 13.07
C ALA A 217 0.31 -0.88 12.45
N ASN A 218 0.29 -1.97 13.19
CA ASN A 218 0.93 -3.20 12.75
C ASN A 218 0.04 -3.96 11.76
N PHE A 219 0.43 -3.98 10.50
CA PHE A 219 -0.19 -4.80 9.46
C PHE A 219 0.62 -6.07 9.18
N ASP A 220 1.62 -6.38 9.99
CA ASP A 220 2.43 -7.57 9.79
C ASP A 220 1.70 -8.82 10.26
N SER A 221 1.83 -9.90 9.52
CA SER A 221 1.41 -11.19 10.03
C SER A 221 2.52 -11.74 10.94
N LEU A 222 2.13 -12.48 11.95
CA LEU A 222 3.05 -13.06 12.92
C LEU A 222 4.06 -14.05 12.31
N VAL A 223 3.78 -14.53 11.11
CA VAL A 223 4.54 -15.63 10.51
C VAL A 223 5.78 -15.17 9.75
N ILE A 224 5.77 -13.94 9.21
CA ILE A 224 6.88 -13.47 8.38
C ILE A 224 7.17 -12.00 8.71
N LYS A 225 8.26 -11.77 9.42
CA LYS A 225 8.66 -10.41 9.85
C LYS A 225 9.33 -9.58 8.75
N THR A 226 9.47 -10.12 7.54
CA THR A 226 10.23 -9.46 6.49
C THR A 226 9.44 -9.35 5.19
N MET A 227 9.50 -8.19 4.62
CA MET A 227 9.23 -7.83 3.22
C MET A 227 7.81 -8.01 2.69
N GLY A 228 7.26 -6.93 2.23
CA GLY A 228 5.99 -6.86 1.53
C GLY A 228 4.77 -6.70 2.42
N LYS A 229 4.98 -6.54 3.72
CA LYS A 229 3.88 -6.49 4.69
C LYS A 229 3.63 -5.11 5.29
N GLN A 230 4.60 -4.26 5.19
CA GLN A 230 4.43 -2.89 5.67
C GLN A 230 3.60 -2.12 4.65
N MET A 231 2.82 -1.19 5.16
CA MET A 231 2.04 -0.29 4.30
C MET A 231 2.95 0.35 3.26
N PRO A 232 2.73 0.12 1.97
CA PRO A 232 3.71 0.49 0.94
C PRO A 232 3.96 1.98 0.78
N LEU A 233 3.02 2.83 1.21
CA LEU A 233 3.08 4.26 0.96
C LEU A 233 3.75 5.06 2.08
N LYS A 234 4.10 4.43 3.21
CA LYS A 234 4.78 5.16 4.29
C LYS A 234 6.21 5.49 3.90
N ASP A 235 6.77 6.58 4.45
CA ASP A 235 7.95 7.26 3.93
C ASP A 235 9.11 6.35 3.53
N ASP A 236 9.64 5.59 4.49
CA ASP A 236 10.82 4.75 4.25
C ASP A 236 10.54 3.62 3.25
N VAL A 237 9.34 3.07 3.31
CA VAL A 237 8.94 1.95 2.43
C VAL A 237 8.68 2.46 1.00
N PHE A 238 8.02 3.60 0.87
CA PHE A 238 7.66 4.18 -0.43
C PHE A 238 8.89 4.39 -1.31
N TYR A 239 9.89 5.12 -0.81
CA TYR A 239 11.08 5.41 -1.60
C TYR A 239 11.94 4.16 -1.84
N ALA A 240 12.00 3.25 -0.87
CA ALA A 240 12.70 1.97 -1.06
C ALA A 240 12.05 1.15 -2.18
N ARG A 241 10.72 1.15 -2.24
CA ARG A 241 9.99 0.44 -3.30
C ARG A 241 10.18 1.11 -4.66
N LEU A 242 10.19 2.44 -4.74
CA LEU A 242 10.44 3.14 -6.00
C LEU A 242 11.83 2.80 -6.56
N LYS A 243 12.82 2.68 -5.67
CA LYS A 243 14.18 2.30 -6.08
C LYS A 243 14.19 0.91 -6.73
N VAL A 244 13.46 -0.05 -6.16
CA VAL A 244 13.37 -1.41 -6.72
C VAL A 244 12.51 -1.42 -7.99
N ALA A 245 11.47 -0.59 -8.04
CA ALA A 245 10.51 -0.55 -9.15
C ALA A 245 11.05 0.19 -10.40
N TRP A 246 12.19 0.86 -10.32
CA TRP A 246 12.73 1.69 -11.41
C TRP A 246 13.03 0.84 -12.64
N PRO A 247 12.36 1.07 -13.80
CA PRO A 247 12.52 0.20 -14.95
C PRO A 247 13.38 0.81 -16.07
N PHE A 248 13.95 2.02 -15.86
CA PHE A 248 14.66 2.77 -16.90
C PHE A 248 16.17 2.75 -16.70
#